data_b3ce0f9e386f1e4bcddf8f0f5982e48e
#
_entry.id   b3ce0f9e386f1e4bcddf8f0f5982e48e
#
_cell.length_a   1.000
_cell.length_b   1.000
_cell.length_c   1.000
_cell.angle_alpha   90.00
_cell.angle_beta   90.00
_cell.angle_gamma   90.00
#
_symmetry.space_group_name_H-M   'P 1'
#
loop_
_entity.id
_entity.type
_entity.pdbx_description
1 polymer ?
#
loop_
_entity_poly.entity_id
_entity_poly.type
_entity_poly.pdbx_seq_one_letter_code
_entity_poly.pdbx_strand_id
1 'polypeptide(L)'
;MNNLLTNKKNRRDRVANLEKSQILDPEKVKRDQKRKRKVVALSVLASITGLLAAAFATFLIVGAVGKANLRSNVIAAPKLENAPVVIELQPTEEEAAGWKEGWVKYNGQIYAYNEDILTFLIMGIDKTKDVKEVAEGTNGGQADALFLVVLNPHDDSLSVIGINRNTMTDISVYDDNGAYVNTIKAQIAVQHGFGNGVEESCEYQVNAVQHLFYEMPVHGYAAINMSAIGPLTDMVGGVDVVALEDVKSGNSTVIKEGEEVHLEGDLAFAYIHNRDTKEFGSADHRLERQKQFITTYLQKVKQKTKEDIGFPISVYQAIAPQTVTSLTVDEMTYLVSIAKDYSFDENYLYTLKGETKQGDVFEEFYVDETDLFELILKVFYEPVEQ
;
A
#
# COMPACT_ATOMS: atom_id res chain seq x y z
N MET A 1 97.11 4.80 39.03
CA MET A 1 96.32 3.63 38.50
C MET A 1 94.87 3.53 39.07
N ASN A 2 94.50 4.35 40.07
CA ASN A 2 93.17 4.26 40.70
C ASN A 2 92.05 5.05 40.03
N ASN A 3 92.31 6.05 39.16
CA ASN A 3 91.30 6.88 38.54
C ASN A 3 90.65 6.25 37.30
N LEU A 4 91.25 5.24 36.66
CA LEU A 4 90.70 4.54 35.49
C LEU A 4 89.68 3.43 35.83
N LEU A 5 89.80 2.87 37.05
CA LEU A 5 88.91 1.81 37.53
C LEU A 5 87.59 2.38 38.06
N THR A 6 87.60 3.56 38.66
CA THR A 6 86.38 4.26 39.13
C THR A 6 85.53 4.74 37.99
N ASN A 7 86.14 5.17 36.89
CA ASN A 7 85.40 5.66 35.71
C ASN A 7 84.70 4.50 34.90
N LYS A 8 85.35 3.31 34.89
CA LYS A 8 84.75 2.11 34.28
C LYS A 8 83.58 1.57 35.11
N LYS A 9 83.65 1.65 36.44
CA LYS A 9 82.54 1.21 37.31
C LYS A 9 81.36 2.12 37.21
N ASN A 10 81.53 3.45 37.22
CA ASN A 10 80.48 4.43 37.04
C ASN A 10 79.79 4.35 35.65
N ARG A 11 80.55 3.97 34.62
CA ARG A 11 79.99 3.77 33.26
C ARG A 11 79.15 2.48 33.14
N ARG A 12 79.55 1.39 33.80
CA ARG A 12 78.81 0.15 33.90
C ARG A 12 77.52 0.31 34.70
N ASP A 13 77.59 1.03 35.82
CA ASP A 13 76.42 1.28 36.66
C ASP A 13 75.41 2.21 35.96
N ARG A 14 75.84 3.18 35.13
CA ARG A 14 74.97 4.00 34.29
C ARG A 14 74.33 3.19 33.17
N VAL A 15 75.07 2.29 32.53
CA VAL A 15 74.52 1.44 31.48
C VAL A 15 73.50 0.44 32.06
N ALA A 16 73.82 -0.19 33.19
CA ALA A 16 72.93 -1.10 33.92
C ALA A 16 71.63 -0.40 34.41
N ASN A 17 71.76 0.89 34.83
CA ASN A 17 70.59 1.68 35.21
C ASN A 17 69.73 2.13 33.98
N LEU A 18 70.36 2.40 32.83
CA LEU A 18 69.67 2.68 31.57
C LEU A 18 68.96 1.43 31.01
N GLU A 19 69.61 0.24 31.13
CA GLU A 19 68.95 -1.02 30.73
C GLU A 19 67.79 -1.39 31.67
N LYS A 20 67.93 -1.16 33.00
CA LYS A 20 66.79 -1.35 33.92
C LYS A 20 65.67 -0.37 33.75
N SER A 21 65.91 0.86 33.26
CA SER A 21 64.85 1.85 32.98
C SER A 21 64.10 1.60 31.68
N GLN A 22 64.62 0.73 30.79
CA GLN A 22 63.98 0.33 29.55
C GLN A 22 63.23 -0.98 29.67
N ILE A 23 63.29 -1.71 30.77
CA ILE A 23 62.41 -2.88 30.98
C ILE A 23 61.06 -2.38 31.41
N LEU A 24 60.19 -2.17 30.43
CA LEU A 24 58.80 -1.87 30.68
C LEU A 24 58.15 -2.99 31.51
N ASP A 25 57.65 -2.63 32.69
CA ASP A 25 56.95 -3.56 33.58
C ASP A 25 55.89 -4.35 32.78
N PRO A 26 56.01 -5.68 32.67
CA PRO A 26 55.13 -6.49 31.86
C PRO A 26 53.65 -6.37 32.27
N GLU A 27 53.39 -6.09 33.54
CA GLU A 27 52.03 -5.88 34.04
C GLU A 27 51.47 -4.52 33.62
N LYS A 28 52.32 -3.48 33.57
CA LYS A 28 51.95 -2.15 33.08
C LYS A 28 51.64 -2.20 31.58
N VAL A 29 52.43 -2.92 30.79
CA VAL A 29 52.21 -3.14 29.37
C VAL A 29 50.90 -3.88 29.14
N LYS A 30 50.60 -4.95 29.90
CA LYS A 30 49.33 -5.68 29.82
C LYS A 30 48.13 -4.79 30.20
N ARG A 31 48.25 -3.94 31.22
CA ARG A 31 47.23 -3.00 31.65
C ARG A 31 46.96 -1.94 30.57
N ASP A 32 48.02 -1.38 30.00
CA ASP A 32 47.88 -0.39 28.91
C ASP A 32 47.32 -1.00 27.64
N GLN A 33 47.68 -2.21 27.27
CA GLN A 33 47.06 -2.94 26.15
C GLN A 33 45.59 -3.24 26.41
N LYS A 34 45.21 -3.67 27.62
CA LYS A 34 43.81 -3.91 28.01
C LYS A 34 42.99 -2.61 27.99
N ARG A 35 43.59 -1.49 28.43
CA ARG A 35 42.98 -0.16 28.38
C ARG A 35 42.77 0.31 26.93
N LYS A 36 43.80 0.18 26.08
CA LYS A 36 43.72 0.50 24.65
C LYS A 36 42.63 -0.33 23.95
N ARG A 37 42.56 -1.65 24.20
CA ARG A 37 41.50 -2.52 23.64
C ARG A 37 40.10 -2.09 24.09
N LYS A 38 39.92 -1.71 25.36
CA LYS A 38 38.64 -1.18 25.86
C LYS A 38 38.26 0.14 25.19
N VAL A 39 39.24 1.07 25.05
CA VAL A 39 38.98 2.36 24.37
C VAL A 39 38.63 2.15 22.91
N VAL A 40 39.34 1.28 22.19
CA VAL A 40 39.01 0.93 20.80
C VAL A 40 37.62 0.28 20.71
N ALA A 41 37.31 -0.68 21.57
CA ALA A 41 36.00 -1.32 21.60
C ALA A 41 34.86 -0.32 21.88
N LEU A 42 35.07 0.62 22.82
CA LEU A 42 34.10 1.68 23.12
C LEU A 42 33.94 2.67 21.97
N SER A 43 35.05 3.03 21.28
CA SER A 43 34.96 3.93 20.13
C SER A 43 34.25 3.27 18.93
N VAL A 44 34.49 1.98 18.69
CA VAL A 44 33.78 1.21 17.66
C VAL A 44 32.27 1.12 17.98
N LEU A 45 31.94 0.80 19.24
CA LEU A 45 30.54 0.75 19.68
C LEU A 45 29.86 2.12 19.52
N ALA A 46 30.53 3.21 19.94
CA ALA A 46 29.99 4.57 19.78
C ALA A 46 29.83 4.95 18.31
N SER A 47 30.73 4.53 17.42
CA SER A 47 30.62 4.76 15.99
C SER A 47 29.43 3.99 15.39
N ILE A 48 29.23 2.72 15.75
CA ILE A 48 28.08 1.91 15.33
C ILE A 48 26.77 2.53 15.82
N THR A 49 26.72 2.92 17.12
CA THR A 49 25.53 3.57 17.68
C THR A 49 25.23 4.89 16.97
N GLY A 50 26.26 5.68 16.66
CA GLY A 50 26.12 6.93 15.91
C GLY A 50 25.59 6.71 14.47
N LEU A 51 26.07 5.67 13.77
CA LEU A 51 25.59 5.29 12.45
C LEU A 51 24.13 4.81 12.49
N LEU A 52 23.76 3.98 13.46
CA LEU A 52 22.39 3.53 13.64
C LEU A 52 21.44 4.69 13.97
N ALA A 53 21.85 5.61 14.82
CA ALA A 53 21.08 6.82 15.13
C ALA A 53 20.91 7.73 13.91
N ALA A 54 21.95 7.90 13.09
CA ALA A 54 21.86 8.65 11.84
C ALA A 54 20.93 7.97 10.82
N ALA A 55 21.02 6.65 10.66
CA ALA A 55 20.12 5.90 9.78
C ALA A 55 18.66 6.00 10.24
N PHE A 56 18.41 5.90 11.55
CA PHE A 56 17.07 6.07 12.11
C PHE A 56 16.53 7.49 11.93
N ALA A 57 17.36 8.52 12.14
CA ALA A 57 16.97 9.90 11.89
C ALA A 57 16.65 10.14 10.41
N THR A 58 17.44 9.56 9.50
CA THR A 58 17.17 9.62 8.06
C THR A 58 15.82 8.96 7.72
N PHE A 59 15.56 7.78 8.29
CA PHE A 59 14.26 7.09 8.10
C PHE A 59 13.08 7.96 8.56
N LEU A 60 13.18 8.61 9.72
CA LEU A 60 12.14 9.50 10.23
C LEU A 60 11.95 10.75 9.33
N ILE A 61 13.02 11.33 8.81
CA ILE A 61 12.96 12.48 7.91
C ILE A 61 12.30 12.09 6.60
N VAL A 62 12.73 10.98 6.00
CA VAL A 62 12.16 10.46 4.75
C VAL A 62 10.66 10.18 4.92
N GLY A 63 10.27 9.51 6.01
CA GLY A 63 8.87 9.26 6.32
C GLY A 63 8.05 10.54 6.53
N ALA A 64 8.62 11.58 7.17
CA ALA A 64 7.93 12.87 7.34
C ALA A 64 7.74 13.60 6.00
N VAL A 65 8.71 13.52 5.08
CA VAL A 65 8.59 14.06 3.71
C VAL A 65 7.50 13.29 2.96
N GLY A 66 7.51 11.95 3.01
CA GLY A 66 6.50 11.12 2.37
C GLY A 66 5.08 11.42 2.86
N LYS A 67 4.91 11.64 4.18
CA LYS A 67 3.62 12.08 4.74
C LYS A 67 3.18 13.43 4.16
N ALA A 68 4.10 14.39 4.07
CA ALA A 68 3.79 15.71 3.55
C ALA A 68 3.43 15.66 2.05
N ASN A 69 4.13 14.83 1.27
CA ASN A 69 3.85 14.64 -0.15
C ASN A 69 2.47 14.03 -0.36
N LEU A 70 2.14 12.91 0.31
CA LEU A 70 0.82 12.29 0.22
C LEU A 70 -0.31 13.28 0.55
N ARG A 71 -0.14 14.10 1.58
CA ARG A 71 -1.13 15.11 1.96
C ARG A 71 -1.20 16.29 0.99
N SER A 72 -0.12 16.63 0.31
CA SER A 72 -0.11 17.72 -0.68
C SER A 72 -0.80 17.36 -1.99
N ASN A 73 -0.97 16.07 -2.26
CA ASN A 73 -1.68 15.56 -3.43
C ASN A 73 -3.21 15.70 -3.30
N VAL A 74 -3.70 16.09 -2.13
CA VAL A 74 -5.13 16.31 -1.89
C VAL A 74 -5.51 17.75 -2.22
N ILE A 75 -6.29 17.92 -3.25
CA ILE A 75 -6.86 19.20 -3.66
C ILE A 75 -8.33 19.19 -3.23
N ALA A 76 -8.66 19.94 -2.19
CA ALA A 76 -10.01 20.26 -1.74
C ALA A 76 -10.89 19.09 -1.23
N ALA A 77 -11.85 19.43 -0.37
CA ALA A 77 -12.91 18.52 0.08
C ALA A 77 -13.76 18.04 -1.11
N PRO A 78 -14.27 16.81 -1.08
CA PRO A 78 -15.09 16.24 -2.14
C PRO A 78 -16.35 17.08 -2.38
N LYS A 79 -16.77 17.15 -3.64
CA LYS A 79 -18.00 17.84 -4.04
C LYS A 79 -19.13 16.83 -4.15
N LEU A 80 -19.93 16.69 -3.11
CA LEU A 80 -21.10 15.82 -3.12
C LEU A 80 -22.33 16.43 -3.84
N GLU A 81 -22.13 17.54 -4.54
CA GLU A 81 -23.21 18.26 -5.25
C GLU A 81 -23.92 17.40 -6.30
N ASN A 82 -23.22 16.40 -6.85
CA ASN A 82 -23.74 15.51 -7.89
C ASN A 82 -24.32 14.20 -7.33
N ALA A 83 -24.32 14.03 -6.00
CA ALA A 83 -24.91 12.83 -5.42
C ALA A 83 -26.43 12.82 -5.65
N PRO A 84 -27.03 11.73 -6.18
CA PRO A 84 -28.45 11.66 -6.48
C PRO A 84 -29.33 11.43 -5.25
N VAL A 85 -28.85 11.81 -4.08
CA VAL A 85 -29.54 11.74 -2.79
C VAL A 85 -29.84 13.12 -2.25
N VAL A 86 -30.88 13.23 -1.44
CA VAL A 86 -31.24 14.51 -0.83
C VAL A 86 -30.30 14.81 0.32
N ILE A 87 -29.39 15.75 0.09
CA ILE A 87 -28.46 16.27 1.10
C ILE A 87 -28.65 17.77 1.26
N GLU A 88 -28.34 18.26 2.47
CA GLU A 88 -28.31 19.68 2.75
C GLU A 88 -26.82 20.10 2.84
N LEU A 89 -26.40 20.97 1.93
CA LEU A 89 -25.05 21.52 1.84
C LEU A 89 -24.95 22.93 2.48
N GLN A 90 -26.10 23.46 2.91
CA GLN A 90 -26.20 24.78 3.54
C GLN A 90 -26.83 24.63 4.92
N PRO A 91 -26.35 25.39 5.91
CA PRO A 91 -26.92 25.38 7.24
C PRO A 91 -28.32 26.02 7.27
N THR A 92 -29.15 25.59 8.22
CA THR A 92 -30.29 26.38 8.67
C THR A 92 -29.81 27.64 9.39
N GLU A 93 -30.73 28.61 9.65
CA GLU A 93 -30.36 29.83 10.41
C GLU A 93 -29.82 29.49 11.81
N GLU A 94 -30.30 28.43 12.46
CA GLU A 94 -29.86 27.96 13.77
C GLU A 94 -28.47 27.32 13.76
N GLU A 95 -28.14 26.61 12.66
CA GLU A 95 -26.88 25.91 12.47
C GLU A 95 -25.78 26.81 11.93
N ALA A 96 -26.13 27.98 11.34
CA ALA A 96 -25.18 28.83 10.61
C ALA A 96 -23.97 29.28 11.44
N ALA A 97 -24.14 29.47 12.75
CA ALA A 97 -23.06 29.91 13.65
C ALA A 97 -21.95 28.86 13.85
N GLY A 98 -22.24 27.56 13.62
CA GLY A 98 -21.30 26.44 13.82
C GLY A 98 -20.90 25.74 12.54
N TRP A 99 -21.56 26.05 11.41
CA TRP A 99 -21.34 25.36 10.14
C TRP A 99 -19.97 25.67 9.54
N LYS A 100 -19.30 24.63 9.06
CA LYS A 100 -18.02 24.75 8.36
C LYS A 100 -18.16 24.35 6.88
N GLU A 101 -17.30 24.89 6.03
CA GLU A 101 -17.20 24.49 4.64
C GLU A 101 -16.89 23.00 4.53
N GLY A 102 -17.50 22.33 3.55
CA GLY A 102 -17.36 20.87 3.36
C GLY A 102 -18.24 20.00 4.27
N TRP A 103 -18.98 20.59 5.21
CA TRP A 103 -19.96 19.83 5.97
C TRP A 103 -21.18 19.49 5.10
N VAL A 104 -21.75 18.31 5.39
CA VAL A 104 -22.97 17.84 4.74
C VAL A 104 -23.95 17.37 5.81
N LYS A 105 -25.25 17.61 5.57
CA LYS A 105 -26.29 17.09 6.44
C LYS A 105 -27.12 16.07 5.67
N TYR A 106 -27.23 14.88 6.23
CA TYR A 106 -27.99 13.76 5.69
C TYR A 106 -28.84 13.12 6.78
N ASN A 107 -30.13 12.95 6.52
CA ASN A 107 -31.10 12.40 7.47
C ASN A 107 -31.06 13.07 8.84
N GLY A 108 -30.81 14.39 8.88
CA GLY A 108 -30.80 15.20 10.12
C GLY A 108 -29.48 15.15 10.91
N GLN A 109 -28.52 14.32 10.50
CA GLN A 109 -27.17 14.27 11.07
C GLN A 109 -26.19 15.09 10.21
N ILE A 110 -25.33 15.89 10.86
CA ILE A 110 -24.24 16.63 10.21
C ILE A 110 -23.00 15.75 10.18
N TYR A 111 -22.29 15.73 9.06
CA TYR A 111 -21.05 15.01 8.82
C TYR A 111 -19.97 15.96 8.35
N ALA A 112 -18.76 15.78 8.86
CA ALA A 112 -17.54 16.49 8.43
C ALA A 112 -16.63 15.52 7.67
N TYR A 113 -16.11 15.97 6.53
CA TYR A 113 -15.09 15.18 5.82
C TYR A 113 -13.82 15.05 6.68
N ASN A 114 -13.29 13.85 6.76
CA ASN A 114 -12.02 13.59 7.45
C ASN A 114 -10.85 13.84 6.50
N GLU A 115 -10.23 15.02 6.60
CA GLU A 115 -9.10 15.45 5.74
C GLU A 115 -7.80 14.67 6.01
N ASP A 116 -7.74 13.90 7.09
CA ASP A 116 -6.57 13.11 7.45
C ASP A 116 -6.54 11.71 6.80
N ILE A 117 -7.63 11.29 6.16
CA ILE A 117 -7.74 10.01 5.46
C ILE A 117 -6.74 9.95 4.29
N LEU A 118 -6.14 8.78 4.12
CA LEU A 118 -5.35 8.44 2.94
C LEU A 118 -6.04 7.34 2.14
N THR A 119 -6.17 7.55 0.84
CA THR A 119 -6.91 6.66 -0.07
C THR A 119 -6.03 6.17 -1.19
N PHE A 120 -6.04 4.87 -1.46
CA PHE A 120 -5.22 4.25 -2.50
C PHE A 120 -6.05 3.32 -3.37
N LEU A 121 -5.87 3.41 -4.69
CA LEU A 121 -6.51 2.50 -5.63
C LEU A 121 -5.56 1.34 -5.98
N ILE A 122 -5.94 0.12 -5.62
CA ILE A 122 -5.24 -1.10 -6.00
C ILE A 122 -5.97 -1.74 -7.16
N MET A 123 -5.24 -2.00 -8.25
CA MET A 123 -5.78 -2.53 -9.49
C MET A 123 -5.10 -3.84 -9.86
N GLY A 124 -5.88 -4.87 -10.20
CA GLY A 124 -5.39 -6.09 -10.84
C GLY A 124 -5.63 -6.02 -12.34
N ILE A 125 -4.54 -5.96 -13.13
CA ILE A 125 -4.62 -5.81 -14.58
C ILE A 125 -4.53 -7.16 -15.28
N ASP A 126 -5.38 -7.40 -16.28
CA ASP A 126 -5.49 -8.66 -17.05
C ASP A 126 -4.27 -8.91 -17.97
N LYS A 127 -3.08 -8.60 -17.49
CA LYS A 127 -1.79 -8.88 -18.19
C LYS A 127 -1.00 -9.94 -17.44
N THR A 128 -0.34 -10.81 -18.19
CA THR A 128 0.43 -11.95 -17.67
C THR A 128 1.94 -11.82 -17.88
N LYS A 129 2.42 -10.64 -18.26
CA LYS A 129 3.83 -10.33 -18.51
C LYS A 129 4.24 -9.13 -17.66
N ASP A 130 5.52 -8.82 -17.67
CA ASP A 130 6.03 -7.58 -17.10
C ASP A 130 5.32 -6.37 -17.72
N VAL A 131 5.26 -5.29 -16.93
CA VAL A 131 4.70 -4.01 -17.38
C VAL A 131 5.49 -3.54 -18.61
N LYS A 132 4.74 -3.12 -19.61
CA LYS A 132 5.29 -2.57 -20.83
C LYS A 132 4.35 -1.53 -21.39
N GLU A 133 4.89 -0.37 -21.71
CA GLU A 133 4.17 0.65 -22.45
C GLU A 133 3.69 0.10 -23.81
N VAL A 134 2.46 0.39 -24.14
CA VAL A 134 1.82 0.02 -25.40
C VAL A 134 1.32 1.30 -26.09
N ALA A 135 1.02 1.21 -27.38
CA ALA A 135 0.32 2.29 -28.07
C ALA A 135 -1.05 2.51 -27.39
N GLU A 136 -1.43 3.76 -27.29
CA GLU A 136 -2.73 4.18 -26.78
C GLU A 136 -3.89 3.51 -27.52
N GLY A 137 -5.08 3.67 -27.03
CA GLY A 137 -6.25 2.98 -27.57
C GLY A 137 -6.81 1.96 -26.57
N THR A 138 -7.04 0.71 -26.95
CA THR A 138 -7.63 -0.32 -26.09
C THR A 138 -6.65 -1.42 -25.66
N ASN A 139 -5.36 -1.14 -25.73
CA ASN A 139 -4.31 -2.13 -25.51
C ASN A 139 -3.72 -2.13 -24.09
N GLY A 140 -4.08 -1.15 -23.25
CA GLY A 140 -3.56 -0.98 -21.89
C GLY A 140 -3.89 -2.13 -20.93
N GLY A 141 -4.86 -2.99 -21.27
CA GLY A 141 -5.40 -4.04 -20.39
C GLY A 141 -6.57 -3.52 -19.55
N GLN A 142 -7.42 -4.44 -19.08
CA GLN A 142 -8.55 -4.11 -18.23
C GLN A 142 -8.20 -4.26 -16.74
N ALA A 143 -8.76 -3.37 -15.91
CA ALA A 143 -8.65 -3.50 -14.46
C ALA A 143 -9.71 -4.49 -13.95
N ASP A 144 -9.34 -5.77 -13.92
CA ASP A 144 -10.23 -6.88 -13.58
C ASP A 144 -10.48 -7.04 -12.07
N ALA A 145 -9.68 -6.40 -11.25
CA ALA A 145 -9.87 -6.28 -9.81
C ALA A 145 -9.62 -4.81 -9.43
N LEU A 146 -10.52 -4.23 -8.67
CA LEU A 146 -10.48 -2.85 -8.22
C LEU A 146 -10.81 -2.78 -6.73
N PHE A 147 -9.87 -2.29 -5.94
CA PHE A 147 -10.02 -2.11 -4.50
C PHE A 147 -9.59 -0.71 -4.08
N LEU A 148 -10.49 0.03 -3.47
CA LEU A 148 -10.19 1.31 -2.85
C LEU A 148 -9.82 1.05 -1.39
N VAL A 149 -8.56 1.29 -1.04
CA VAL A 149 -8.02 1.12 0.31
C VAL A 149 -8.02 2.48 1.00
N VAL A 150 -8.61 2.55 2.17
CA VAL A 150 -8.78 3.79 2.94
C VAL A 150 -8.15 3.61 4.32
N LEU A 151 -7.16 4.45 4.63
CA LEU A 151 -6.52 4.53 5.93
C LEU A 151 -7.09 5.68 6.72
N ASN A 152 -7.74 5.41 7.85
CA ASN A 152 -8.23 6.43 8.76
C ASN A 152 -7.29 6.53 9.98
N PRO A 153 -6.55 7.64 10.15
CA PRO A 153 -5.61 7.79 11.26
C PRO A 153 -6.29 8.19 12.58
N HIS A 154 -7.60 8.47 12.59
CA HIS A 154 -8.31 8.84 13.81
C HIS A 154 -8.70 7.63 14.67
N ASP A 155 -8.87 6.47 14.03
CA ASP A 155 -9.21 5.21 14.70
C ASP A 155 -8.27 4.05 14.34
N ASP A 156 -7.20 4.34 13.59
CA ASP A 156 -6.23 3.37 13.07
C ASP A 156 -6.90 2.23 12.27
N SER A 157 -8.00 2.52 11.57
CA SER A 157 -8.70 1.55 10.76
C SER A 157 -8.19 1.54 9.31
N LEU A 158 -8.18 0.34 8.71
CA LEU A 158 -7.94 0.10 7.30
C LEU A 158 -9.21 -0.47 6.69
N SER A 159 -9.90 0.36 5.89
CA SER A 159 -11.07 -0.05 5.12
C SER A 159 -10.67 -0.44 3.70
N VAL A 160 -11.34 -1.47 3.15
CA VAL A 160 -11.15 -1.92 1.77
C VAL A 160 -12.52 -1.98 1.10
N ILE A 161 -12.69 -1.26 0.00
CA ILE A 161 -13.93 -1.22 -0.78
C ILE A 161 -13.69 -1.93 -2.10
N GLY A 162 -14.30 -3.09 -2.29
CA GLY A 162 -14.30 -3.83 -3.55
C GLY A 162 -15.27 -3.22 -4.55
N ILE A 163 -14.79 -2.94 -5.76
CA ILE A 163 -15.58 -2.38 -6.86
C ILE A 163 -15.74 -3.47 -7.92
N ASN A 164 -16.98 -3.84 -8.24
CA ASN A 164 -17.24 -4.79 -9.31
C ASN A 164 -16.74 -4.22 -10.63
N ARG A 165 -15.96 -5.01 -11.38
CA ARG A 165 -15.40 -4.60 -12.67
C ARG A 165 -16.45 -4.20 -13.72
N ASN A 166 -17.68 -4.74 -13.59
CA ASN A 166 -18.79 -4.46 -14.48
C ASN A 166 -19.59 -3.21 -14.08
N THR A 167 -19.14 -2.46 -13.05
CA THR A 167 -19.81 -1.22 -12.59
C THR A 167 -19.91 -0.23 -13.75
N MET A 168 -21.15 0.15 -14.05
CA MET A 168 -21.46 1.11 -15.11
C MET A 168 -21.22 2.54 -14.62
N THR A 169 -20.26 3.21 -15.22
CA THR A 169 -19.91 4.60 -14.91
C THR A 169 -19.54 5.37 -16.18
N ASP A 170 -19.26 6.65 -16.06
CA ASP A 170 -18.79 7.47 -17.16
C ASP A 170 -17.32 7.16 -17.45
N ILE A 171 -17.05 6.72 -18.66
CA ILE A 171 -15.74 6.31 -19.16
C ILE A 171 -15.30 7.30 -20.24
N SER A 172 -14.12 7.88 -20.04
CA SER A 172 -13.49 8.74 -21.05
C SER A 172 -12.84 7.88 -22.14
N VAL A 173 -13.24 8.12 -23.38
CA VAL A 173 -12.71 7.45 -24.57
C VAL A 173 -11.63 8.31 -25.21
N TYR A 174 -10.51 7.71 -25.52
CA TYR A 174 -9.38 8.34 -26.19
C TYR A 174 -9.08 7.64 -27.51
N ASP A 175 -8.57 8.37 -28.49
CA ASP A 175 -8.12 7.79 -29.75
C ASP A 175 -6.69 7.20 -29.65
N ASP A 176 -6.20 6.61 -30.74
CA ASP A 176 -4.88 6.00 -30.80
C ASP A 176 -3.70 6.99 -30.64
N ASN A 177 -3.97 8.29 -30.54
CA ASN A 177 -2.99 9.34 -30.28
C ASN A 177 -3.15 9.96 -28.88
N GLY A 178 -4.01 9.38 -28.02
CA GLY A 178 -4.32 9.89 -26.69
C GLY A 178 -5.20 11.13 -26.66
N ALA A 179 -5.82 11.51 -27.77
CA ALA A 179 -6.75 12.61 -27.79
C ALA A 179 -8.13 12.19 -27.27
N TYR A 180 -8.68 12.94 -26.32
CA TYR A 180 -10.03 12.72 -25.83
C TYR A 180 -11.06 12.83 -26.97
N VAL A 181 -11.91 11.82 -27.08
CA VAL A 181 -12.97 11.74 -28.11
C VAL A 181 -14.34 12.07 -27.52
N ASN A 182 -14.76 11.34 -26.51
CA ASN A 182 -16.04 11.52 -25.84
C ASN A 182 -16.07 10.76 -24.51
N THR A 183 -17.19 10.90 -23.79
CA THR A 183 -17.51 10.08 -22.60
C THR A 183 -18.68 9.17 -22.93
N ILE A 184 -18.61 7.91 -22.50
CA ILE A 184 -19.65 6.90 -22.65
C ILE A 184 -19.99 6.25 -21.32
N LYS A 185 -21.20 5.69 -21.17
CA LYS A 185 -21.50 4.76 -20.07
C LYS A 185 -21.00 3.38 -20.44
N ALA A 186 -20.02 2.88 -19.66
CA ALA A 186 -19.47 1.54 -19.85
C ALA A 186 -18.98 0.96 -18.52
N GLN A 187 -18.54 -0.30 -18.55
CA GLN A 187 -17.95 -0.96 -17.39
C GLN A 187 -16.66 -0.25 -16.94
N ILE A 188 -16.51 -0.01 -15.65
CA ILE A 188 -15.36 0.71 -15.07
C ILE A 188 -14.00 0.07 -15.40
N ALA A 189 -13.97 -1.26 -15.55
CA ALA A 189 -12.75 -2.00 -15.87
C ALA A 189 -12.09 -1.62 -17.20
N VAL A 190 -12.86 -1.11 -18.18
CA VAL A 190 -12.32 -0.79 -19.50
C VAL A 190 -11.53 0.52 -19.54
N GLN A 191 -11.70 1.38 -18.52
CA GLN A 191 -11.04 2.70 -18.51
C GLN A 191 -9.53 2.59 -18.60
N HIS A 192 -8.91 1.65 -17.88
CA HIS A 192 -7.47 1.41 -17.91
C HIS A 192 -6.97 1.06 -19.33
N GLY A 193 -7.82 0.40 -20.12
CA GLY A 193 -7.48 -0.02 -21.47
C GLY A 193 -7.24 1.13 -22.47
N PHE A 194 -7.79 2.32 -22.21
CA PHE A 194 -7.68 3.47 -23.12
C PHE A 194 -6.35 4.21 -23.06
N GLY A 195 -5.54 4.01 -22.02
CA GLY A 195 -4.21 4.61 -21.90
C GLY A 195 -3.10 3.72 -22.45
N ASN A 196 -1.87 4.09 -22.09
CA ASN A 196 -0.64 3.47 -22.58
C ASN A 196 -0.22 2.17 -21.84
N GLY A 197 -1.04 1.67 -20.92
CA GLY A 197 -0.76 0.46 -20.13
C GLY A 197 0.20 0.67 -18.95
N VAL A 198 0.61 1.90 -18.69
CA VAL A 198 1.46 2.34 -17.57
C VAL A 198 0.78 3.50 -16.82
N GLU A 199 1.48 4.56 -16.48
CA GLU A 199 1.01 5.65 -15.62
C GLU A 199 -0.30 6.27 -16.14
N GLU A 200 -0.39 6.60 -17.43
CA GLU A 200 -1.56 7.23 -18.03
C GLU A 200 -2.83 6.35 -17.91
N SER A 201 -2.70 5.05 -18.17
CA SER A 201 -3.80 4.08 -17.95
C SER A 201 -4.29 4.07 -16.50
N CYS A 202 -3.32 4.14 -15.56
CA CYS A 202 -3.64 4.17 -14.13
C CYS A 202 -4.36 5.47 -13.74
N GLU A 203 -3.91 6.61 -14.26
CA GLU A 203 -4.54 7.92 -14.00
C GLU A 203 -5.96 7.98 -14.55
N TYR A 204 -6.19 7.45 -15.76
CA TYR A 204 -7.55 7.33 -16.30
C TYR A 204 -8.46 6.47 -15.40
N GLN A 205 -7.92 5.35 -14.90
CA GLN A 205 -8.69 4.48 -14.01
C GLN A 205 -8.96 5.14 -12.65
N VAL A 206 -8.00 5.88 -12.10
CA VAL A 206 -8.19 6.68 -10.89
C VAL A 206 -9.30 7.71 -11.09
N ASN A 207 -9.29 8.44 -12.19
CA ASN A 207 -10.32 9.43 -12.52
C ASN A 207 -11.72 8.79 -12.60
N ALA A 208 -11.86 7.59 -13.21
CA ALA A 208 -13.13 6.89 -13.27
C ALA A 208 -13.63 6.47 -11.89
N VAL A 209 -12.73 6.03 -11.00
CA VAL A 209 -13.07 5.70 -9.61
C VAL A 209 -13.45 6.95 -8.82
N GLN A 210 -12.69 8.03 -8.93
CA GLN A 210 -13.02 9.31 -8.27
C GLN A 210 -14.40 9.79 -8.71
N HIS A 211 -14.69 9.74 -10.00
CA HIS A 211 -16.01 10.12 -10.54
C HIS A 211 -17.14 9.25 -9.99
N LEU A 212 -16.93 7.93 -9.88
CA LEU A 212 -17.91 7.01 -9.26
C LEU A 212 -18.17 7.37 -7.79
N PHE A 213 -17.15 7.84 -7.06
CA PHE A 213 -17.22 8.19 -5.64
C PHE A 213 -17.40 9.71 -5.40
N TYR A 214 -18.05 10.43 -6.31
CA TYR A 214 -18.33 11.88 -6.21
C TYR A 214 -17.08 12.71 -5.92
N GLU A 215 -16.04 12.48 -6.69
CA GLU A 215 -14.75 13.17 -6.63
C GLU A 215 -13.98 12.98 -5.30
N MET A 216 -14.20 11.84 -4.62
CA MET A 216 -13.38 11.49 -3.45
C MET A 216 -11.90 11.39 -3.84
N PRO A 217 -11.00 12.03 -3.07
CA PRO A 217 -9.59 12.05 -3.41
C PRO A 217 -8.96 10.64 -3.36
N VAL A 218 -8.10 10.35 -4.34
CA VAL A 218 -7.22 9.17 -4.35
C VAL A 218 -5.79 9.66 -4.30
N HIS A 219 -5.08 9.33 -3.22
CA HIS A 219 -3.74 9.82 -2.90
C HIS A 219 -2.63 9.09 -3.66
N GLY A 220 -2.93 7.90 -4.14
CA GLY A 220 -2.00 7.10 -4.91
C GLY A 220 -2.63 5.82 -5.44
N TYR A 221 -1.88 5.13 -6.29
CA TYR A 221 -2.34 3.88 -6.87
C TYR A 221 -1.22 2.85 -7.00
N ALA A 222 -1.63 1.58 -7.13
CA ALA A 222 -0.77 0.49 -7.58
C ALA A 222 -1.56 -0.42 -8.54
N ALA A 223 -1.10 -0.53 -9.78
CA ALA A 223 -1.60 -1.44 -10.80
C ALA A 223 -0.65 -2.65 -10.90
N ILE A 224 -1.19 -3.84 -10.70
CA ILE A 224 -0.44 -5.08 -10.56
C ILE A 224 -0.90 -6.05 -11.64
N ASN A 225 0.00 -6.46 -12.52
CA ASN A 225 -0.32 -7.48 -13.52
C ASN A 225 -0.58 -8.83 -12.86
N MET A 226 -1.50 -9.60 -13.42
CA MET A 226 -1.93 -10.90 -12.88
C MET A 226 -0.79 -11.90 -12.66
N SER A 227 0.32 -11.76 -13.41
CA SER A 227 1.52 -12.61 -13.22
C SER A 227 2.21 -12.44 -11.85
N ALA A 228 1.95 -11.35 -11.13
CA ALA A 228 2.52 -11.13 -9.82
C ALA A 228 1.81 -11.91 -8.70
N ILE A 229 0.62 -12.46 -8.94
CA ILE A 229 -0.21 -13.07 -7.90
C ILE A 229 0.46 -14.28 -7.27
N GLY A 230 1.01 -15.19 -8.08
CA GLY A 230 1.77 -16.33 -7.58
C GLY A 230 2.93 -15.89 -6.69
N PRO A 231 3.89 -15.10 -7.19
CA PRO A 231 4.98 -14.55 -6.37
C PRO A 231 4.54 -13.85 -5.10
N LEU A 232 3.48 -13.02 -5.15
CA LEU A 232 2.93 -12.36 -3.96
C LEU A 232 2.46 -13.35 -2.91
N THR A 233 1.73 -14.38 -3.35
CA THR A 233 1.17 -15.40 -2.46
C THR A 233 2.29 -16.25 -1.83
N ASP A 234 3.29 -16.65 -2.63
CA ASP A 234 4.41 -17.46 -2.17
C ASP A 234 5.27 -16.73 -1.11
N MET A 235 5.42 -15.39 -1.25
CA MET A 235 6.18 -14.58 -0.30
C MET A 235 5.58 -14.58 1.12
N VAL A 236 4.26 -14.67 1.26
CA VAL A 236 3.61 -14.79 2.56
C VAL A 236 3.53 -16.22 3.06
N GLY A 237 3.99 -17.20 2.26
CA GLY A 237 3.91 -18.64 2.56
C GLY A 237 2.53 -19.19 2.31
N GLY A 238 1.91 -18.80 1.18
CA GLY A 238 0.58 -19.24 0.78
C GLY A 238 -0.57 -18.57 1.53
N VAL A 239 -1.80 -18.75 1.05
CA VAL A 239 -3.05 -18.23 1.62
C VAL A 239 -4.02 -19.37 1.81
N ASP A 240 -4.48 -19.60 3.05
CA ASP A 240 -5.43 -20.65 3.36
C ASP A 240 -6.86 -20.13 3.28
N VAL A 241 -7.71 -20.80 2.50
CA VAL A 241 -9.12 -20.43 2.32
C VAL A 241 -10.03 -21.67 2.34
N VAL A 242 -11.29 -21.46 2.65
CA VAL A 242 -12.36 -22.41 2.31
C VAL A 242 -12.98 -21.93 1.01
N ALA A 243 -12.87 -22.72 -0.05
CA ALA A 243 -13.32 -22.32 -1.38
C ALA A 243 -14.81 -21.96 -1.42
N LEU A 244 -15.14 -20.79 -1.95
CA LEU A 244 -16.51 -20.27 -2.01
C LEU A 244 -17.33 -20.90 -3.14
N GLU A 245 -16.65 -21.44 -4.17
CA GLU A 245 -17.26 -22.08 -5.34
C GLU A 245 -16.25 -23.00 -6.04
N ASP A 246 -16.73 -23.77 -7.01
CA ASP A 246 -15.87 -24.56 -7.90
C ASP A 246 -15.05 -23.64 -8.80
N VAL A 247 -13.71 -23.79 -8.81
CA VAL A 247 -12.82 -23.07 -9.72
C VAL A 247 -12.31 -23.98 -10.80
N LYS A 248 -12.50 -23.57 -12.05
CA LYS A 248 -12.08 -24.32 -13.24
C LYS A 248 -10.82 -23.71 -13.86
N SER A 249 -9.94 -24.60 -14.39
CA SER A 249 -8.87 -24.23 -15.30
C SER A 249 -9.07 -25.02 -16.60
N GLY A 250 -9.44 -24.33 -17.66
CA GLY A 250 -9.95 -24.98 -18.87
C GLY A 250 -11.19 -25.80 -18.57
N ASN A 251 -11.17 -27.11 -18.90
CA ASN A 251 -12.29 -28.02 -18.67
C ASN A 251 -12.23 -28.78 -17.34
N SER A 252 -11.22 -28.54 -16.50
CA SER A 252 -11.01 -29.27 -15.26
C SER A 252 -11.32 -28.39 -14.06
N THR A 253 -12.08 -28.90 -13.10
CA THR A 253 -12.22 -28.29 -11.76
C THR A 253 -10.91 -28.51 -11.02
N VAL A 254 -10.24 -27.41 -10.64
CA VAL A 254 -8.94 -27.42 -9.93
C VAL A 254 -9.12 -27.16 -8.44
N ILE A 255 -10.24 -26.54 -8.02
CA ILE A 255 -10.66 -26.33 -6.62
C ILE A 255 -12.16 -26.61 -6.57
N LYS A 256 -12.63 -27.28 -5.49
CA LYS A 256 -14.05 -27.54 -5.28
C LYS A 256 -14.61 -26.65 -4.18
N GLU A 257 -15.88 -26.27 -4.33
CA GLU A 257 -16.62 -25.55 -3.30
C GLU A 257 -16.55 -26.28 -1.94
N GLY A 258 -16.30 -25.50 -0.88
CA GLY A 258 -16.18 -26.00 0.49
C GLY A 258 -14.85 -26.70 0.81
N GLU A 259 -13.93 -26.85 -0.11
CA GLU A 259 -12.61 -27.42 0.12
C GLU A 259 -11.71 -26.44 0.90
N GLU A 260 -10.99 -26.93 1.91
CA GLU A 260 -9.90 -26.20 2.55
C GLU A 260 -8.69 -26.25 1.63
N VAL A 261 -8.26 -25.11 1.09
CA VAL A 261 -7.21 -25.02 0.09
C VAL A 261 -6.09 -24.10 0.57
N HIS A 262 -4.87 -24.58 0.42
CA HIS A 262 -3.66 -23.75 0.54
C HIS A 262 -3.29 -23.22 -0.84
N LEU A 263 -3.52 -21.91 -1.02
CA LEU A 263 -3.29 -21.23 -2.30
C LEU A 263 -1.83 -20.77 -2.40
N GLU A 264 -1.12 -21.27 -3.41
CA GLU A 264 0.23 -20.86 -3.82
C GLU A 264 0.31 -20.80 -5.34
N GLY A 265 1.25 -20.02 -5.89
CA GLY A 265 1.58 -19.99 -7.32
C GLY A 265 0.36 -19.92 -8.25
N ASP A 266 0.29 -20.86 -9.18
CA ASP A 266 -0.78 -20.95 -10.19
C ASP A 266 -2.16 -21.23 -9.58
N LEU A 267 -2.22 -21.89 -8.42
CA LEU A 267 -3.49 -22.18 -7.75
C LEU A 267 -4.11 -20.90 -7.17
N ALA A 268 -3.27 -20.03 -6.59
CA ALA A 268 -3.70 -18.71 -6.12
C ALA A 268 -4.19 -17.86 -7.29
N PHE A 269 -3.44 -17.86 -8.41
CA PHE A 269 -3.88 -17.18 -9.63
C PHE A 269 -5.24 -17.72 -10.10
N ALA A 270 -5.41 -19.04 -10.22
CA ALA A 270 -6.67 -19.63 -10.65
C ALA A 270 -7.83 -19.22 -9.75
N TYR A 271 -7.63 -19.22 -8.43
CA TYR A 271 -8.67 -18.89 -7.45
C TYR A 271 -9.21 -17.47 -7.61
N ILE A 272 -8.35 -16.48 -7.82
CA ILE A 272 -8.77 -15.06 -7.87
C ILE A 272 -9.02 -14.54 -9.28
N HIS A 273 -8.62 -15.28 -10.31
CA HIS A 273 -8.75 -14.84 -11.71
C HIS A 273 -9.83 -15.60 -12.48
N ASN A 274 -9.84 -16.95 -12.39
CA ASN A 274 -10.68 -17.77 -13.26
C ASN A 274 -12.16 -17.64 -12.90
N ARG A 275 -13.01 -17.52 -13.90
CA ARG A 275 -14.47 -17.53 -13.79
C ARG A 275 -15.09 -18.15 -15.04
N ASP A 276 -16.29 -18.65 -14.95
CA ASP A 276 -17.08 -19.04 -16.11
C ASP A 276 -17.80 -17.81 -16.66
N THR A 277 -17.30 -17.25 -17.75
CA THR A 277 -17.88 -16.04 -18.37
C THR A 277 -19.28 -16.26 -19.00
N LYS A 278 -19.77 -17.52 -19.03
CA LYS A 278 -21.13 -17.85 -19.48
C LYS A 278 -22.12 -17.90 -18.33
N GLU A 279 -21.64 -17.93 -17.10
CA GLU A 279 -22.46 -17.94 -15.90
C GLU A 279 -22.77 -16.49 -15.50
N PHE A 280 -24.06 -16.19 -15.36
CA PHE A 280 -24.54 -14.89 -14.92
C PHE A 280 -24.12 -14.62 -13.46
N GLY A 281 -23.60 -13.42 -13.18
CA GLY A 281 -23.10 -13.06 -11.86
C GLY A 281 -21.68 -13.57 -11.55
N SER A 282 -20.99 -14.22 -12.50
CA SER A 282 -19.65 -14.77 -12.26
C SER A 282 -18.61 -13.71 -11.90
N ALA A 283 -18.82 -12.43 -12.23
CA ALA A 283 -17.96 -11.33 -11.82
C ALA A 283 -18.14 -11.01 -10.31
N ASP A 284 -19.38 -11.09 -9.81
CA ASP A 284 -19.67 -10.91 -8.38
C ASP A 284 -19.04 -12.02 -7.55
N HIS A 285 -19.20 -13.29 -7.98
CA HIS A 285 -18.57 -14.44 -7.33
C HIS A 285 -17.05 -14.31 -7.29
N ARG A 286 -16.42 -13.88 -8.39
CA ARG A 286 -14.97 -13.63 -8.42
C ARG A 286 -14.56 -12.52 -7.44
N LEU A 287 -15.32 -11.43 -7.35
CA LEU A 287 -15.06 -10.36 -6.40
C LEU A 287 -15.09 -10.87 -4.94
N GLU A 288 -16.04 -11.74 -4.60
CA GLU A 288 -16.09 -12.35 -3.25
C GLU A 288 -14.86 -13.22 -2.97
N ARG A 289 -14.40 -14.03 -3.94
CA ARG A 289 -13.14 -14.80 -3.81
C ARG A 289 -11.92 -13.90 -3.66
N GLN A 290 -11.86 -12.79 -4.40
CA GLN A 290 -10.80 -11.80 -4.30
C GLN A 290 -10.80 -11.12 -2.91
N LYS A 291 -11.95 -10.80 -2.37
CA LYS A 291 -12.10 -10.25 -1.01
C LYS A 291 -11.60 -11.23 0.04
N GLN A 292 -12.01 -12.50 -0.03
CA GLN A 292 -11.57 -13.55 0.88
C GLN A 292 -10.04 -13.69 0.83
N PHE A 293 -9.47 -13.74 -0.37
CA PHE A 293 -8.02 -13.82 -0.56
C PHE A 293 -7.29 -12.61 0.04
N ILE A 294 -7.72 -11.39 -0.29
CA ILE A 294 -7.10 -10.15 0.22
C ILE A 294 -7.13 -10.11 1.74
N THR A 295 -8.25 -10.50 2.36
CA THR A 295 -8.39 -10.53 3.82
C THR A 295 -7.29 -11.38 4.46
N THR A 296 -7.16 -12.64 4.02
CA THR A 296 -6.15 -13.55 4.55
C THR A 296 -4.73 -13.10 4.20
N TYR A 297 -4.53 -12.61 2.98
CA TYR A 297 -3.24 -12.09 2.52
C TYR A 297 -2.75 -10.92 3.38
N LEU A 298 -3.60 -9.92 3.63
CA LEU A 298 -3.25 -8.75 4.45
C LEU A 298 -2.92 -9.13 5.90
N GLN A 299 -3.63 -10.11 6.47
CA GLN A 299 -3.32 -10.64 7.81
C GLN A 299 -1.92 -11.26 7.84
N LYS A 300 -1.56 -12.06 6.82
CA LYS A 300 -0.23 -12.67 6.70
C LYS A 300 0.86 -11.62 6.46
N VAL A 301 0.62 -10.61 5.59
CA VAL A 301 1.54 -9.47 5.39
C VAL A 301 1.77 -8.73 6.71
N LYS A 302 0.72 -8.44 7.47
CA LYS A 302 0.84 -7.77 8.79
C LYS A 302 1.68 -8.60 9.76
N GLN A 303 1.48 -9.93 9.80
CA GLN A 303 2.30 -10.81 10.61
C GLN A 303 3.77 -10.79 10.21
N LYS A 304 4.07 -10.95 8.90
CA LYS A 304 5.43 -10.91 8.36
C LYS A 304 6.12 -9.57 8.62
N THR A 305 5.37 -8.46 8.50
CA THR A 305 5.88 -7.10 8.76
C THR A 305 6.24 -6.90 10.24
N LYS A 306 5.53 -7.54 11.17
CA LYS A 306 5.90 -7.53 12.60
C LYS A 306 7.21 -8.29 12.87
N GLU A 307 7.50 -9.32 12.09
CA GLU A 307 8.73 -10.11 12.19
C GLU A 307 9.89 -9.40 11.49
N ASP A 308 9.61 -8.76 10.34
CA ASP A 308 10.58 -8.00 9.53
C ASP A 308 9.90 -6.75 8.95
N ILE A 309 10.24 -5.58 9.48
CA ILE A 309 9.72 -4.29 9.01
C ILE A 309 10.09 -3.98 7.55
N GLY A 310 11.12 -4.62 7.00
CA GLY A 310 11.53 -4.52 5.61
C GLY A 310 10.70 -5.38 4.66
N PHE A 311 9.86 -6.28 5.18
CA PHE A 311 9.09 -7.23 4.38
C PHE A 311 8.24 -6.57 3.29
N PRO A 312 7.46 -5.48 3.52
CA PRO A 312 6.68 -4.84 2.47
C PRO A 312 7.53 -4.30 1.31
N ILE A 313 8.72 -3.80 1.61
CA ILE A 313 9.67 -3.33 0.59
C ILE A 313 10.20 -4.51 -0.23
N SER A 314 10.49 -5.63 0.42
CA SER A 314 10.90 -6.86 -0.26
C SER A 314 9.80 -7.40 -1.18
N VAL A 315 8.54 -7.33 -0.76
CA VAL A 315 7.38 -7.68 -1.58
C VAL A 315 7.33 -6.79 -2.83
N TYR A 316 7.38 -5.47 -2.64
CA TYR A 316 7.39 -4.53 -3.77
C TYR A 316 8.53 -4.81 -4.75
N GLN A 317 9.76 -5.01 -4.26
CA GLN A 317 10.93 -5.30 -5.11
C GLN A 317 10.76 -6.58 -5.93
N ALA A 318 10.12 -7.59 -5.37
CA ALA A 318 9.87 -8.86 -6.06
C ALA A 318 8.89 -8.73 -7.23
N ILE A 319 7.91 -7.85 -7.13
CA ILE A 319 6.85 -7.66 -8.14
C ILE A 319 6.99 -6.37 -8.94
N ALA A 320 8.02 -5.57 -8.69
CA ALA A 320 8.23 -4.27 -9.37
C ALA A 320 8.17 -4.37 -10.91
N PRO A 321 8.70 -5.42 -11.58
CA PRO A 321 8.56 -5.57 -13.02
C PRO A 321 7.11 -5.74 -13.50
N GLN A 322 6.19 -6.17 -12.64
CA GLN A 322 4.77 -6.37 -12.91
C GLN A 322 3.87 -5.28 -12.30
N THR A 323 4.45 -4.18 -11.80
CA THR A 323 3.72 -3.16 -11.05
C THR A 323 3.97 -1.76 -11.60
N VAL A 324 2.91 -0.98 -11.76
CA VAL A 324 2.97 0.47 -11.95
C VAL A 324 2.39 1.13 -10.69
N THR A 325 3.10 2.10 -10.12
CA THR A 325 2.62 2.82 -8.93
C THR A 325 3.00 4.29 -8.98
N SER A 326 2.13 5.14 -8.46
CA SER A 326 2.42 6.55 -8.23
C SER A 326 3.23 6.80 -6.95
N LEU A 327 3.31 5.79 -6.07
CA LEU A 327 3.95 5.95 -4.77
C LEU A 327 5.47 6.05 -4.90
N THR A 328 6.03 7.13 -4.36
CA THR A 328 7.46 7.35 -4.23
C THR A 328 8.05 6.57 -3.05
N VAL A 329 9.39 6.44 -3.01
CA VAL A 329 10.07 5.68 -1.94
C VAL A 329 9.84 6.29 -0.56
N ASP A 330 9.76 7.61 -0.46
CA ASP A 330 9.49 8.32 0.79
C ASP A 330 8.04 8.12 1.27
N GLU A 331 7.07 8.12 0.36
CA GLU A 331 5.66 7.80 0.65
C GLU A 331 5.50 6.34 1.11
N MET A 332 6.13 5.39 0.39
CA MET A 332 6.16 3.98 0.82
C MET A 332 6.81 3.81 2.19
N THR A 333 7.91 4.55 2.47
CA THR A 333 8.58 4.53 3.77
C THR A 333 7.64 5.00 4.88
N TYR A 334 6.89 6.08 4.64
CA TYR A 334 5.87 6.55 5.58
C TYR A 334 4.79 5.49 5.80
N LEU A 335 4.19 4.96 4.74
CA LEU A 335 3.13 3.95 4.82
C LEU A 335 3.59 2.70 5.59
N VAL A 336 4.79 2.19 5.32
CA VAL A 336 5.37 1.06 6.07
C VAL A 336 5.54 1.41 7.55
N SER A 337 5.95 2.64 7.88
CA SER A 337 6.17 3.06 9.27
C SER A 337 4.89 3.06 10.11
N ILE A 338 3.74 3.35 9.49
CA ILE A 338 2.43 3.39 10.15
C ILE A 338 1.65 2.08 10.04
N ALA A 339 1.94 1.21 9.07
CA ALA A 339 1.18 0.00 8.79
C ALA A 339 0.99 -0.93 10.01
N LYS A 340 1.95 -0.93 10.94
CA LYS A 340 1.88 -1.73 12.18
C LYS A 340 0.75 -1.29 13.12
N ASP A 341 0.39 -0.01 13.08
CA ASP A 341 -0.58 0.60 13.97
C ASP A 341 -2.01 0.38 13.46
N TYR A 342 -2.19 0.23 12.14
CA TYR A 342 -3.49 0.01 11.52
C TYR A 342 -4.01 -1.40 11.74
N SER A 343 -5.31 -1.49 11.99
CA SER A 343 -6.03 -2.76 12.11
C SER A 343 -6.90 -2.99 10.89
N PHE A 344 -6.80 -4.19 10.32
CA PHE A 344 -7.72 -4.68 9.31
C PHE A 344 -8.63 -5.74 9.96
N ASP A 345 -9.93 -5.50 9.86
CA ASP A 345 -10.97 -6.41 10.32
C ASP A 345 -11.97 -6.61 9.17
N GLU A 346 -12.63 -7.77 9.11
CA GLU A 346 -13.62 -8.09 8.08
C GLU A 346 -14.79 -7.09 8.08
N ASN A 347 -15.09 -6.44 9.20
CA ASN A 347 -16.10 -5.39 9.31
C ASN A 347 -15.75 -4.11 8.52
N TYR A 348 -14.48 -3.94 8.12
CA TYR A 348 -14.01 -2.84 7.28
C TYR A 348 -13.83 -3.24 5.81
N LEU A 349 -14.33 -4.44 5.43
CA LEU A 349 -14.31 -4.92 4.05
C LEU A 349 -15.69 -4.72 3.42
N TYR A 350 -15.79 -3.76 2.55
CA TYR A 350 -17.04 -3.37 1.88
C TYR A 350 -17.05 -3.82 0.43
N THR A 351 -18.25 -3.97 -0.12
CA THR A 351 -18.51 -4.11 -1.56
C THR A 351 -19.62 -3.14 -1.91
N LEU A 352 -19.52 -2.50 -3.08
CA LEU A 352 -20.60 -1.67 -3.56
C LEU A 352 -21.86 -2.53 -3.73
N LYS A 353 -22.97 -2.09 -3.18
CA LYS A 353 -24.27 -2.72 -3.40
C LYS A 353 -24.90 -2.21 -4.69
N GLY A 354 -25.70 -3.05 -5.32
CA GLY A 354 -26.33 -2.73 -6.58
C GLY A 354 -26.97 -3.94 -7.22
N GLU A 355 -27.25 -3.84 -8.51
CA GLU A 355 -27.93 -4.88 -9.27
C GLU A 355 -27.13 -5.22 -10.54
N THR A 356 -26.81 -6.50 -10.72
CA THR A 356 -26.23 -7.02 -11.96
C THR A 356 -27.36 -7.30 -12.96
N LYS A 357 -27.26 -6.74 -14.16
CA LYS A 357 -28.21 -6.93 -15.28
C LYS A 357 -27.49 -7.51 -16.48
N GLN A 358 -28.24 -8.25 -17.30
CA GLN A 358 -27.76 -8.67 -18.59
C GLN A 358 -27.96 -7.50 -19.57
N GLY A 359 -26.84 -6.90 -20.00
CA GLY A 359 -26.85 -5.94 -21.10
C GLY A 359 -26.87 -6.63 -22.48
N ASP A 360 -26.84 -5.86 -23.54
CA ASP A 360 -26.89 -6.37 -24.91
C ASP A 360 -25.70 -7.27 -25.28
N VAL A 361 -24.52 -7.01 -24.70
CA VAL A 361 -23.28 -7.71 -25.00
C VAL A 361 -22.64 -8.32 -23.75
N PHE A 362 -22.66 -7.60 -22.64
CA PHE A 362 -21.98 -7.95 -21.38
C PHE A 362 -22.92 -7.77 -20.19
N GLU A 363 -22.57 -8.35 -19.05
CA GLU A 363 -23.17 -8.02 -17.76
C GLU A 363 -22.85 -6.59 -17.36
N GLU A 364 -23.79 -5.91 -16.77
CA GLU A 364 -23.74 -4.53 -16.32
C GLU A 364 -24.11 -4.47 -14.85
N PHE A 365 -23.27 -3.88 -14.00
CA PHE A 365 -23.55 -3.69 -12.59
C PHE A 365 -23.92 -2.23 -12.33
N TYR A 366 -25.10 -2.01 -11.82
CA TYR A 366 -25.63 -0.69 -11.46
C TYR A 366 -25.61 -0.51 -9.96
N VAL A 367 -24.79 0.43 -9.49
CA VAL A 367 -24.63 0.74 -8.06
C VAL A 367 -25.94 1.31 -7.51
N ASP A 368 -26.30 0.92 -6.29
CA ASP A 368 -27.31 1.63 -5.51
C ASP A 368 -26.70 2.92 -4.97
N GLU A 369 -27.14 4.04 -5.50
CA GLU A 369 -26.59 5.36 -5.22
C GLU A 369 -26.80 5.78 -3.76
N THR A 370 -27.87 5.31 -3.10
CA THR A 370 -28.12 5.58 -1.69
C THR A 370 -27.14 4.81 -0.81
N ASP A 371 -26.97 3.50 -1.08
CA ASP A 371 -25.99 2.69 -0.36
C ASP A 371 -24.55 3.18 -0.59
N LEU A 372 -24.20 3.62 -1.83
CA LEU A 372 -22.89 4.22 -2.13
C LEU A 372 -22.67 5.49 -1.31
N PHE A 373 -23.65 6.37 -1.27
CA PHE A 373 -23.56 7.61 -0.50
C PHE A 373 -23.40 7.35 1.00
N GLU A 374 -24.19 6.42 1.54
CA GLU A 374 -24.06 6.01 2.97
C GLU A 374 -22.71 5.37 3.27
N LEU A 375 -22.18 4.59 2.34
CA LEU A 375 -20.82 4.03 2.45
C LEU A 375 -19.76 5.14 2.46
N ILE A 376 -19.91 6.15 1.59
CA ILE A 376 -19.03 7.31 1.56
C ILE A 376 -19.07 8.05 2.90
N LEU A 377 -20.25 8.35 3.44
CA LEU A 377 -20.37 8.98 4.74
C LEU A 377 -19.72 8.14 5.85
N LYS A 378 -19.92 6.82 5.81
CA LYS A 378 -19.37 5.90 6.81
C LYS A 378 -17.85 5.84 6.80
N VAL A 379 -17.23 5.92 5.62
CA VAL A 379 -15.77 5.65 5.47
C VAL A 379 -14.97 6.94 5.42
N PHE A 380 -15.52 8.02 4.87
CA PHE A 380 -14.76 9.26 4.61
C PHE A 380 -15.17 10.44 5.49
N TYR A 381 -16.28 10.31 6.22
CA TYR A 381 -16.82 11.40 7.04
C TYR A 381 -16.97 10.96 8.48
N GLU A 382 -17.01 11.94 9.37
CA GLU A 382 -17.27 11.77 10.79
C GLU A 382 -18.54 12.50 11.19
N PRO A 383 -19.42 11.88 12.02
CA PRO A 383 -20.58 12.60 12.55
C PRO A 383 -20.12 13.74 13.46
N VAL A 384 -20.68 14.92 13.25
CA VAL A 384 -20.44 16.08 14.10
C VAL A 384 -21.38 15.99 15.29
N GLU A 385 -20.82 15.98 16.50
CA GLU A 385 -21.60 16.10 17.74
C GLU A 385 -22.21 17.51 17.82
N GLN A 386 -23.51 17.59 18.07
CA GLN A 386 -24.26 18.83 18.18
C GLN A 386 -24.23 19.37 19.64
#